data_12b65c9f602fe599c77de10728b0bd46
#
_entry.id   12b65c9f602fe599c77de10728b0bd46
#
_cell.length_a   1.000
_cell.length_b   1.000
_cell.length_c   1.000
_cell.angle_alpha   90.00
_cell.angle_beta   90.00
_cell.angle_gamma   90.00
#
_symmetry.space_group_name_H-M   'P 1'
#
loop_
_entity.id
_entity.type
_entity.pdbx_description
1 polymer ?
#
loop_
_entity_poly.entity_id
_entity_poly.type
_entity_poly.pdbx_seq_one_letter_code
_entity_poly.pdbx_strand_id
1 'polypeptide(L)'
;AQSQATVEEIVVTARKKSESLQDVPLSVSALRESDLEEKGINVFEDYLLQLPGVTSGGAGPGTSTIYIRGLASTTPNLTVAGVAGLAPNVSFYLDEQPLAQPGRNLDVYAADMSRIEVLSGPQGTLFGASSQAGVVRMITNKPVIGESSSSLEVETRFMPEGDTGSKVEYVSNIPMGDNTAMRFVAYRDRRGGYIDQVAGSLDVTEGARFRSVGDLRANGVPVAEARKGKQAGADLSGVNLLKANAIVKDNANSVTYEGFRASLKHEINDNWSALVSYTSQSIEGDGVFMADPELGDLEIQRYEDDHMDDDFDNMSLTLEGMIGDLEVVYAGAYTDRESDQSVDYTDYLFVGQYLPYYICDGSVTYPGSSAPSGTCQAPNQVVLSNTKAETTSHEVRFNTPVSDNGVSATFGFFTSETEIAELNFFNYEGSQYNLNFSGVANAWAPNYPHTNAQVTGGNSGPGYYSAAGPF
;
A
#
# COMPACT_ATOMS: atom_id res chain seq x y z
N ALA A 1 -40.41 14.35 -29.98
CA ALA A 1 -39.78 15.16 -28.95
C ALA A 1 -38.41 14.54 -28.69
N GLN A 2 -37.32 15.17 -29.12
CA GLN A 2 -35.97 14.82 -28.71
C GLN A 2 -35.85 15.24 -27.22
N SER A 3 -35.66 14.29 -26.35
CA SER A 3 -35.17 14.52 -24.99
C SER A 3 -33.80 15.18 -25.15
N GLN A 4 -33.66 16.46 -24.86
CA GLN A 4 -32.38 17.06 -24.59
C GLN A 4 -31.86 16.35 -23.35
N ALA A 5 -30.83 15.52 -23.52
CA ALA A 5 -30.03 15.08 -22.40
C ALA A 5 -29.42 16.36 -21.78
N THR A 6 -29.94 16.77 -20.63
CA THR A 6 -29.28 17.77 -19.79
C THR A 6 -27.98 17.14 -19.36
N VAL A 7 -26.86 17.67 -19.84
CA VAL A 7 -25.54 17.29 -19.32
C VAL A 7 -25.54 17.70 -17.87
N GLU A 8 -25.51 16.73 -16.99
CA GLU A 8 -25.44 16.94 -15.55
C GLU A 8 -24.15 17.68 -15.23
N GLU A 9 -24.24 18.84 -14.59
CA GLU A 9 -23.08 19.64 -14.24
C GLU A 9 -22.26 18.90 -13.16
N ILE A 10 -20.98 18.65 -13.47
CA ILE A 10 -20.08 18.00 -12.52
C ILE A 10 -19.55 19.07 -11.56
N VAL A 11 -19.93 18.97 -10.30
CA VAL A 11 -19.42 19.83 -9.22
C VAL A 11 -18.24 19.15 -8.55
N VAL A 12 -17.15 19.89 -8.39
CA VAL A 12 -15.90 19.42 -7.73
C VAL A 12 -15.51 20.36 -6.59
N THR A 13 -14.69 19.85 -5.68
CA THR A 13 -14.14 20.63 -4.57
C THR A 13 -12.62 20.77 -4.66
N ALA A 14 -12.12 20.81 -5.88
CA ALA A 14 -10.69 20.86 -6.22
C ALA A 14 -9.92 22.04 -5.61
N ARG A 15 -10.59 23.18 -5.36
CA ARG A 15 -10.00 24.35 -4.71
C ARG A 15 -10.48 24.52 -3.26
N LYS A 16 -10.89 23.43 -2.61
CA LYS A 16 -11.44 23.49 -1.24
C LYS A 16 -12.72 24.33 -1.14
N LYS A 17 -13.43 24.49 -2.25
CA LYS A 17 -14.75 25.11 -2.38
C LYS A 17 -15.50 24.43 -3.52
N SER A 18 -16.84 24.44 -3.44
CA SER A 18 -17.71 23.81 -4.44
C SER A 18 -17.76 24.66 -5.70
N GLU A 19 -17.36 24.11 -6.85
CA GLU A 19 -17.31 24.78 -8.15
C GLU A 19 -17.66 23.83 -9.28
N SER A 20 -18.16 24.35 -10.39
CA SER A 20 -18.30 23.55 -11.62
C SER A 20 -16.93 23.10 -12.11
N LEU A 21 -16.81 21.83 -12.52
CA LEU A 21 -15.56 21.28 -13.09
C LEU A 21 -15.06 22.13 -14.27
N GLN A 22 -15.98 22.71 -15.07
CA GLN A 22 -15.65 23.54 -16.22
C GLN A 22 -15.05 24.90 -15.86
N ASP A 23 -15.33 25.39 -14.66
CA ASP A 23 -14.88 26.71 -14.17
C ASP A 23 -13.56 26.61 -13.39
N VAL A 24 -13.09 25.40 -13.10
CA VAL A 24 -11.83 25.19 -12.36
C VAL A 24 -10.63 25.35 -13.29
N PRO A 25 -9.74 26.35 -13.06
CA PRO A 25 -8.57 26.58 -13.89
C PRO A 25 -7.40 25.63 -13.58
N LEU A 26 -7.69 24.37 -13.33
CA LEU A 26 -6.74 23.32 -12.98
C LEU A 26 -7.04 22.06 -13.81
N SER A 27 -6.05 21.18 -13.96
CA SER A 27 -6.27 19.88 -14.57
C SER A 27 -6.92 18.95 -13.54
N VAL A 28 -8.23 18.84 -13.60
CA VAL A 28 -9.05 18.01 -12.72
C VAL A 28 -9.75 16.94 -13.52
N SER A 29 -9.75 15.71 -13.03
CA SER A 29 -10.58 14.60 -13.50
C SER A 29 -11.46 14.13 -12.35
N ALA A 30 -12.69 13.75 -12.64
CA ALA A 30 -13.62 13.25 -11.64
C ALA A 30 -14.33 11.99 -12.14
N LEU A 31 -14.44 10.97 -11.29
CA LEU A 31 -15.31 9.83 -11.44
C LEU A 31 -16.51 10.06 -10.53
N ARG A 32 -17.71 10.11 -11.09
CA ARG A 32 -18.96 10.30 -10.36
C ARG A 32 -19.44 8.98 -9.76
N GLU A 33 -20.35 9.04 -8.81
CA GLU A 33 -21.05 7.88 -8.26
C GLU A 33 -21.55 6.94 -9.35
N SER A 34 -22.24 7.46 -10.37
CA SER A 34 -22.72 6.67 -11.51
C SER A 34 -21.60 6.00 -12.32
N ASP A 35 -20.43 6.64 -12.44
CA ASP A 35 -19.27 6.05 -13.13
C ASP A 35 -18.66 4.90 -12.31
N LEU A 36 -18.68 5.03 -10.97
CA LEU A 36 -18.19 4.00 -10.05
C LEU A 36 -19.11 2.77 -10.08
N GLU A 37 -20.42 2.99 -10.00
CA GLU A 37 -21.44 1.93 -10.03
C GLU A 37 -21.46 1.19 -11.37
N GLU A 38 -21.58 1.93 -12.50
CA GLU A 38 -21.67 1.33 -13.84
C GLU A 38 -20.46 0.48 -14.21
N LYS A 39 -19.28 0.82 -13.70
CA LYS A 39 -18.02 0.13 -14.00
C LYS A 39 -17.60 -0.86 -12.94
N GLY A 40 -18.33 -0.96 -11.82
CA GLY A 40 -17.99 -1.81 -10.68
C GLY A 40 -16.66 -1.45 -10.03
N ILE A 41 -16.38 -0.15 -9.91
CA ILE A 41 -15.13 0.38 -9.34
C ILE A 41 -15.26 0.41 -7.83
N ASN A 42 -14.47 -0.43 -7.13
CA ASN A 42 -14.54 -0.54 -5.68
C ASN A 42 -13.17 -0.47 -5.00
N VAL A 43 -12.10 -0.97 -5.64
CA VAL A 43 -10.77 -1.01 -5.03
C VAL A 43 -9.83 0.01 -5.67
N PHE A 44 -8.72 0.24 -5.01
CA PHE A 44 -7.71 1.23 -5.34
C PHE A 44 -7.24 1.15 -6.81
N GLU A 45 -6.91 -0.03 -7.29
CA GLU A 45 -6.46 -0.24 -8.65
C GLU A 45 -7.57 0.08 -9.68
N ASP A 46 -8.81 -0.26 -9.37
CA ASP A 46 -9.94 -0.05 -10.29
C ASP A 46 -10.10 1.45 -10.61
N TYR A 47 -10.14 2.31 -9.58
CA TYR A 47 -10.34 3.74 -9.82
C TYR A 47 -9.10 4.44 -10.39
N LEU A 48 -7.89 3.99 -10.05
CA LEU A 48 -6.67 4.55 -10.64
C LEU A 48 -6.58 4.30 -12.14
N LEU A 49 -6.96 3.11 -12.61
CA LEU A 49 -6.98 2.76 -14.03
C LEU A 49 -7.95 3.62 -14.85
N GLN A 50 -8.98 4.19 -14.24
CA GLN A 50 -9.95 5.05 -14.91
C GLN A 50 -9.53 6.52 -15.00
N LEU A 51 -8.45 6.90 -14.31
CA LEU A 51 -8.03 8.29 -14.19
C LEU A 51 -6.90 8.63 -15.16
N PRO A 52 -7.08 9.60 -16.07
CA PRO A 52 -6.08 9.94 -17.07
C PRO A 52 -4.75 10.40 -16.46
N GLY A 53 -3.65 9.78 -16.87
CA GLY A 53 -2.30 10.13 -16.40
C GLY A 53 -1.99 9.71 -14.97
N VAL A 54 -2.82 8.88 -14.39
CA VAL A 54 -2.58 8.21 -13.10
C VAL A 54 -2.18 6.77 -13.35
N THR A 55 -1.20 6.30 -12.64
CA THR A 55 -0.75 4.90 -12.63
C THR A 55 -0.43 4.49 -11.22
N SER A 56 -0.44 3.21 -10.96
CA SER A 56 0.02 2.64 -9.69
C SER A 56 1.29 1.83 -9.89
N GLY A 57 2.05 1.67 -8.83
CA GLY A 57 3.16 0.73 -8.74
C GLY A 57 3.11 0.05 -7.39
N GLY A 58 3.47 -1.22 -7.34
CA GLY A 58 3.40 -2.05 -6.13
C GLY A 58 3.24 -3.51 -6.49
N ALA A 59 3.08 -4.36 -5.48
CA ALA A 59 2.94 -5.81 -5.65
C ALA A 59 1.47 -6.28 -5.57
N GLY A 60 0.52 -5.35 -5.43
CA GLY A 60 -0.91 -5.65 -5.31
C GLY A 60 -1.62 -4.80 -4.26
N PRO A 61 -2.84 -5.19 -3.88
CA PRO A 61 -3.66 -4.51 -2.89
C PRO A 61 -2.90 -4.19 -1.60
N GLY A 62 -3.16 -3.01 -1.04
CA GLY A 62 -2.51 -2.51 0.18
C GLY A 62 -1.01 -2.16 0.04
N THR A 63 -0.37 -2.52 -1.08
CA THR A 63 1.06 -2.25 -1.33
C THR A 63 1.32 -1.23 -2.42
N SER A 64 0.28 -0.64 -2.99
CA SER A 64 0.36 0.24 -4.14
C SER A 64 0.70 1.68 -3.79
N THR A 65 1.39 2.35 -4.71
CA THR A 65 1.72 3.77 -4.64
C THR A 65 1.19 4.48 -5.88
N ILE A 66 0.66 5.69 -5.71
CA ILE A 66 0.09 6.48 -6.79
C ILE A 66 1.17 7.29 -7.49
N TYR A 67 1.18 7.24 -8.82
CA TYR A 67 1.98 8.11 -9.68
C TYR A 67 1.09 8.97 -10.56
N ILE A 68 1.34 10.27 -10.62
CA ILE A 68 0.65 11.18 -11.54
C ILE A 68 1.66 11.70 -12.54
N ARG A 69 1.37 11.51 -13.86
CA ARG A 69 2.23 11.90 -14.97
C ARG A 69 3.66 11.37 -14.87
N GLY A 70 3.80 10.15 -14.33
CA GLY A 70 5.09 9.47 -14.16
C GLY A 70 5.97 10.01 -13.03
N LEU A 71 5.48 10.93 -12.20
CA LEU A 71 6.22 11.41 -11.03
C LEU A 71 6.06 10.43 -9.88
N ALA A 72 7.16 9.79 -9.51
CA ALA A 72 7.29 8.88 -8.39
C ALA A 72 8.39 9.37 -7.45
N SER A 73 8.10 9.50 -6.15
CA SER A 73 9.13 9.79 -5.14
C SER A 73 9.72 8.53 -4.56
N THR A 74 8.94 7.47 -4.56
CA THR A 74 9.31 6.19 -3.97
C THR A 74 9.34 5.14 -5.06
N THR A 75 10.37 4.31 -5.05
CA THR A 75 10.33 3.06 -5.80
C THR A 75 9.42 2.12 -5.02
N PRO A 76 8.44 1.45 -5.66
CA PRO A 76 7.70 0.41 -5.01
C PRO A 76 8.70 -0.65 -4.53
N ASN A 77 8.85 -0.79 -3.23
CA ASN A 77 9.65 -1.87 -2.69
C ASN A 77 8.72 -3.07 -2.48
N LEU A 78 9.13 -4.19 -3.00
CA LEU A 78 8.51 -5.48 -2.68
C LEU A 78 8.73 -5.82 -1.20
N THR A 79 9.74 -5.21 -0.59
CA THR A 79 10.00 -5.28 0.83
C THR A 79 9.76 -3.93 1.46
N VAL A 80 9.21 -3.93 2.63
CA VAL A 80 8.92 -2.72 3.42
C VAL A 80 10.14 -2.13 4.10
N ALA A 81 11.24 -2.85 4.13
CA ALA A 81 12.46 -2.40 4.80
C ALA A 81 12.95 -1.06 4.25
N GLY A 82 13.02 -0.06 5.12
CA GLY A 82 13.53 1.27 4.81
C GLY A 82 12.57 2.17 4.04
N VAL A 83 11.28 1.86 4.00
CA VAL A 83 10.27 2.67 3.31
C VAL A 83 9.61 3.68 4.25
N ALA A 84 9.58 3.40 5.54
CA ALA A 84 9.06 4.35 6.52
C ALA A 84 9.82 5.68 6.46
N GLY A 85 9.09 6.79 6.46
CA GLY A 85 9.65 8.13 6.39
C GLY A 85 9.79 8.73 4.99
N LEU A 86 9.63 7.97 3.92
CA LEU A 86 9.54 8.53 2.57
C LEU A 86 8.13 9.04 2.29
N ALA A 87 7.99 10.36 2.19
CA ALA A 87 6.71 10.96 1.87
C ALA A 87 6.29 10.68 0.42
N PRO A 88 5.02 10.32 0.16
CA PRO A 88 4.53 10.17 -1.21
C PRO A 88 4.52 11.51 -1.95
N ASN A 89 4.57 11.47 -3.29
CA ASN A 89 4.44 12.66 -4.14
C ASN A 89 2.99 13.03 -4.45
N VAL A 90 2.08 12.11 -4.23
CA VAL A 90 0.65 12.30 -4.41
C VAL A 90 -0.02 12.27 -3.07
N SER A 91 -0.70 13.34 -2.73
CA SER A 91 -1.51 13.42 -1.52
C SER A 91 -2.82 12.66 -1.73
N PHE A 92 -3.27 11.98 -0.69
CA PHE A 92 -4.51 11.21 -0.70
C PHE A 92 -5.44 11.73 0.39
N TYR A 93 -6.70 11.97 0.05
CA TYR A 93 -7.70 12.53 0.95
C TYR A 93 -8.97 11.67 0.97
N LEU A 94 -9.50 11.44 2.16
CA LEU A 94 -10.87 10.98 2.36
C LEU A 94 -11.67 12.14 2.93
N ASP A 95 -12.61 12.67 2.13
CA ASP A 95 -13.31 13.93 2.42
C ASP A 95 -12.34 15.10 2.64
N GLU A 96 -12.33 15.71 3.81
CA GLU A 96 -11.40 16.79 4.18
C GLU A 96 -10.14 16.27 4.90
N GLN A 97 -9.98 14.96 5.07
CA GLN A 97 -8.93 14.34 5.88
C GLN A 97 -7.75 13.90 5.03
N PRO A 98 -6.52 14.38 5.29
CA PRO A 98 -5.33 13.84 4.64
C PRO A 98 -5.01 12.45 5.18
N LEU A 99 -4.90 11.48 4.26
CA LEU A 99 -4.54 10.10 4.56
C LEU A 99 -3.17 9.70 3.95
N ALA A 100 -2.44 10.67 3.38
CA ALA A 100 -1.11 10.42 2.86
C ALA A 100 -0.15 10.15 4.03
N GLN A 101 0.37 8.94 4.09
CA GLN A 101 1.34 8.50 5.08
C GLN A 101 2.68 8.20 4.41
N PRO A 102 3.81 8.39 5.10
CA PRO A 102 5.10 7.92 4.62
C PRO A 102 5.08 6.41 4.32
N GLY A 103 5.78 6.04 3.27
CA GLY A 103 5.93 4.67 2.84
C GLY A 103 4.94 4.23 1.78
N ARG A 104 3.67 4.13 2.09
CA ARG A 104 2.63 3.65 1.18
C ARG A 104 1.38 4.49 1.24
N ASN A 105 0.70 4.63 0.11
CA ASN A 105 -0.63 5.17 0.11
C ASN A 105 -1.58 4.22 0.86
N LEU A 106 -2.54 4.80 1.57
CA LEU A 106 -3.62 4.03 2.14
C LEU A 106 -4.54 3.56 1.01
N ASP A 107 -4.83 2.27 0.96
CA ASP A 107 -5.75 1.67 0.01
C ASP A 107 -7.18 1.72 0.60
N VAL A 108 -7.96 2.70 0.20
CA VAL A 108 -9.32 2.89 0.69
C VAL A 108 -10.33 2.29 -0.26
N TYR A 109 -11.17 1.39 0.24
CA TYR A 109 -12.28 0.80 -0.51
C TYR A 109 -13.36 1.85 -0.83
N ALA A 110 -13.81 1.89 -2.08
CA ALA A 110 -14.68 2.94 -2.58
C ALA A 110 -16.18 2.65 -2.37
N ALA A 111 -16.57 2.22 -1.15
CA ALA A 111 -17.98 2.04 -0.81
C ALA A 111 -18.70 3.37 -0.62
N ASP A 112 -19.87 3.51 -1.25
CA ASP A 112 -20.76 4.66 -1.09
C ASP A 112 -20.06 6.01 -1.26
N MET A 113 -19.37 6.16 -2.38
CA MET A 113 -18.66 7.40 -2.75
C MET A 113 -19.53 8.29 -3.64
N SER A 114 -19.58 9.57 -3.32
CA SER A 114 -20.18 10.59 -4.19
C SER A 114 -19.35 10.80 -5.46
N ARG A 115 -18.03 10.81 -5.31
CA ARG A 115 -17.08 10.96 -6.43
C ARG A 115 -15.64 10.75 -5.99
N ILE A 116 -14.75 10.50 -6.96
CA ILE A 116 -13.30 10.53 -6.79
C ILE A 116 -12.73 11.62 -7.70
N GLU A 117 -12.01 12.58 -7.13
CA GLU A 117 -11.38 13.68 -7.85
C GLU A 117 -9.86 13.50 -7.92
N VAL A 118 -9.26 13.78 -9.07
CA VAL A 118 -7.80 13.84 -9.23
C VAL A 118 -7.39 15.21 -9.75
N LEU A 119 -6.53 15.86 -8.98
CA LEU A 119 -5.90 17.11 -9.34
C LEU A 119 -4.46 16.82 -9.78
N SER A 120 -4.18 17.02 -11.06
CA SER A 120 -2.84 16.78 -11.60
C SER A 120 -1.97 18.04 -11.52
N GLY A 121 -0.73 17.86 -11.06
CA GLY A 121 0.25 18.92 -10.89
C GLY A 121 0.36 19.39 -9.43
N PRO A 122 1.32 20.29 -9.12
CA PRO A 122 1.59 20.73 -7.76
C PRO A 122 0.38 21.42 -7.09
N GLN A 123 0.00 20.94 -5.92
CA GLN A 123 -1.15 21.44 -5.14
C GLN A 123 -0.77 21.83 -3.70
N GLY A 124 0.53 22.04 -3.41
CA GLY A 124 1.03 22.26 -2.05
C GLY A 124 0.42 23.45 -1.32
N THR A 125 -0.08 24.46 -2.02
CA THR A 125 -0.68 25.66 -1.40
C THR A 125 -1.98 25.33 -0.65
N LEU A 126 -2.81 24.43 -1.18
CA LEU A 126 -4.12 24.09 -0.60
C LEU A 126 -4.15 22.74 0.09
N PHE A 127 -3.23 21.84 -0.29
CA PHE A 127 -3.23 20.46 0.18
C PHE A 127 -1.95 20.09 0.96
N GLY A 128 -1.04 21.05 1.15
CA GLY A 128 0.13 20.87 2.00
C GLY A 128 1.17 19.90 1.46
N ALA A 129 1.75 19.13 2.36
CA ALA A 129 2.80 18.14 2.05
C ALA A 129 2.29 17.02 1.15
N SER A 130 3.23 16.31 0.49
CA SER A 130 2.95 15.15 -0.37
C SER A 130 2.11 15.43 -1.62
N SER A 131 1.94 16.68 -2.02
CA SER A 131 1.12 17.08 -3.18
C SER A 131 1.93 17.68 -4.33
N GLN A 132 3.16 17.18 -4.54
CA GLN A 132 4.07 17.67 -5.60
C GLN A 132 3.60 17.23 -6.99
N ALA A 133 3.12 15.99 -7.14
CA ALA A 133 2.61 15.45 -8.39
C ALA A 133 1.11 15.66 -8.56
N GLY A 134 0.39 15.76 -7.46
CA GLY A 134 -1.04 15.96 -7.45
C GLY A 134 -1.72 15.50 -6.18
N VAL A 135 -3.05 15.42 -6.26
CA VAL A 135 -3.91 14.99 -5.15
C VAL A 135 -4.99 14.05 -5.69
N VAL A 136 -5.26 12.97 -4.97
CA VAL A 136 -6.43 12.13 -5.12
C VAL A 136 -7.36 12.38 -3.94
N ARG A 137 -8.63 12.67 -4.22
CA ARG A 137 -9.65 12.92 -3.20
C ARG A 137 -10.83 11.98 -3.38
N MET A 138 -11.12 11.22 -2.36
CA MET A 138 -12.34 10.41 -2.26
C MET A 138 -13.37 11.18 -1.44
N ILE A 139 -14.53 11.44 -2.02
CA ILE A 139 -15.61 12.19 -1.39
C ILE A 139 -16.77 11.22 -1.15
N THR A 140 -17.08 11.00 0.13
CA THR A 140 -18.16 10.09 0.54
C THR A 140 -19.54 10.72 0.40
N ASN A 141 -20.58 9.90 0.24
CA ASN A 141 -21.94 10.38 0.42
C ASN A 141 -22.21 10.77 1.88
N LYS A 142 -22.82 11.93 2.08
CA LYS A 142 -23.10 12.47 3.41
C LYS A 142 -24.49 12.06 3.88
N PRO A 143 -24.73 12.03 5.23
CA PRO A 143 -26.08 11.85 5.75
C PRO A 143 -27.03 12.93 5.24
N VAL A 144 -28.21 12.52 4.76
CA VAL A 144 -29.28 13.41 4.27
C VAL A 144 -30.36 13.52 5.34
N ILE A 145 -30.58 14.74 5.82
CA ILE A 145 -31.58 15.03 6.87
C ILE A 145 -32.97 14.93 6.27
N GLY A 146 -33.87 14.29 6.99
CA GLY A 146 -35.29 14.13 6.61
C GLY A 146 -35.53 12.99 5.60
N GLU A 147 -34.52 12.33 5.11
CA GLU A 147 -34.66 11.20 4.19
C GLU A 147 -34.30 9.87 4.84
N SER A 148 -35.07 8.82 4.53
CA SER A 148 -34.79 7.45 4.96
C SER A 148 -34.58 6.59 3.72
N SER A 149 -33.42 5.97 3.61
CA SER A 149 -33.11 5.06 2.52
C SER A 149 -32.23 3.92 3.00
N SER A 150 -32.30 2.79 2.27
CA SER A 150 -31.36 1.70 2.47
C SER A 150 -31.18 0.93 1.16
N SER A 151 -30.00 0.43 0.93
CA SER A 151 -29.66 -0.46 -0.19
C SER A 151 -28.83 -1.63 0.30
N LEU A 152 -28.99 -2.76 -0.35
CA LEU A 152 -28.19 -3.96 -0.17
C LEU A 152 -27.76 -4.43 -1.56
N GLU A 153 -26.48 -4.47 -1.79
CA GLU A 153 -25.89 -5.04 -3.00
C GLU A 153 -25.23 -6.38 -2.68
N VAL A 154 -25.46 -7.38 -3.53
CA VAL A 154 -24.82 -8.68 -3.44
C VAL A 154 -24.34 -9.05 -4.82
N GLU A 155 -23.04 -9.33 -4.95
CA GLU A 155 -22.41 -9.67 -6.21
C GLU A 155 -21.64 -11.01 -6.09
N THR A 156 -21.63 -11.75 -7.18
CA THR A 156 -20.76 -12.92 -7.33
C THR A 156 -19.97 -12.76 -8.61
N ARG A 157 -18.66 -12.86 -8.54
CA ARG A 157 -17.73 -12.73 -9.67
C ARG A 157 -17.16 -14.08 -10.02
N PHE A 158 -17.21 -14.41 -11.31
CA PHE A 158 -16.60 -15.62 -11.82
C PHE A 158 -15.40 -15.24 -12.69
N MET A 159 -14.25 -15.73 -12.32
CA MET A 159 -13.01 -15.50 -13.06
C MET A 159 -12.68 -16.79 -13.83
N PRO A 160 -12.48 -16.71 -15.17
CA PRO A 160 -11.97 -17.85 -15.90
C PRO A 160 -10.62 -18.29 -15.33
N GLU A 161 -10.48 -19.59 -15.05
CA GLU A 161 -9.25 -20.18 -14.49
C GLU A 161 -8.83 -19.61 -13.12
N GLY A 162 -9.76 -18.99 -12.39
CA GLY A 162 -9.53 -18.41 -11.07
C GLY A 162 -10.65 -18.76 -10.09
N ASP A 163 -10.47 -18.33 -8.84
CA ASP A 163 -11.45 -18.53 -7.78
C ASP A 163 -12.63 -17.57 -7.89
N THR A 164 -13.77 -18.00 -7.39
CA THR A 164 -14.98 -17.18 -7.31
C THR A 164 -14.83 -16.08 -6.26
N GLY A 165 -15.14 -14.84 -6.64
CA GLY A 165 -15.27 -13.70 -5.75
C GLY A 165 -16.71 -13.45 -5.30
N SER A 166 -16.88 -12.68 -4.23
CA SER A 166 -18.19 -12.27 -3.72
C SER A 166 -18.11 -10.91 -3.04
N LYS A 167 -19.15 -10.08 -3.22
CA LYS A 167 -19.28 -8.78 -2.57
C LYS A 167 -20.63 -8.69 -1.89
N VAL A 168 -20.66 -8.11 -0.72
CA VAL A 168 -21.85 -7.64 -0.01
C VAL A 168 -21.60 -6.22 0.45
N GLU A 169 -22.48 -5.30 0.09
CA GLU A 169 -22.43 -3.92 0.53
C GLU A 169 -23.81 -3.49 1.02
N TYR A 170 -23.85 -2.87 2.19
CA TYR A 170 -25.07 -2.32 2.79
C TYR A 170 -24.88 -0.85 3.08
N VAL A 171 -25.82 -0.04 2.64
CA VAL A 171 -25.88 1.39 2.89
C VAL A 171 -27.23 1.74 3.52
N SER A 172 -27.23 2.60 4.53
CA SER A 172 -28.47 3.10 5.15
C SER A 172 -28.31 4.57 5.54
N ASN A 173 -29.33 5.37 5.22
CA ASN A 173 -29.48 6.74 5.68
C ASN A 173 -30.70 6.83 6.62
N ILE A 174 -30.47 7.27 7.84
CA ILE A 174 -31.43 7.26 8.93
C ILE A 174 -31.62 8.68 9.47
N PRO A 175 -32.77 9.33 9.24
CA PRO A 175 -33.08 10.62 9.83
C PRO A 175 -33.31 10.48 11.35
N MET A 176 -32.74 11.39 12.14
CA MET A 176 -32.83 11.41 13.61
C MET A 176 -33.41 12.72 14.09
N GLY A 177 -34.64 13.02 13.68
CA GLY A 177 -35.31 14.29 13.91
C GLY A 177 -35.15 15.28 12.76
N ASP A 178 -35.38 16.57 13.03
CA ASP A 178 -35.50 17.59 11.98
C ASP A 178 -34.14 18.14 11.53
N ASN A 179 -33.09 17.93 12.31
CA ASN A 179 -31.77 18.55 12.08
C ASN A 179 -30.59 17.55 12.17
N THR A 180 -30.88 16.28 12.23
CA THR A 180 -29.82 15.24 12.38
C THR A 180 -30.13 14.05 11.48
N ALA A 181 -29.08 13.50 10.88
CA ALA A 181 -29.15 12.22 10.18
C ALA A 181 -27.85 11.42 10.39
N MET A 182 -27.99 10.10 10.35
CA MET A 182 -26.90 9.15 10.35
C MET A 182 -26.85 8.41 9.00
N ARG A 183 -25.66 8.20 8.48
CA ARG A 183 -25.41 7.31 7.35
C ARG A 183 -24.48 6.19 7.81
N PHE A 184 -24.87 4.96 7.51
CA PHE A 184 -24.11 3.77 7.83
C PHE A 184 -23.83 2.98 6.56
N VAL A 185 -22.58 2.57 6.38
CA VAL A 185 -22.09 1.76 5.27
C VAL A 185 -21.34 0.58 5.85
N ALA A 186 -21.55 -0.62 5.34
CA ALA A 186 -20.76 -1.79 5.69
C ALA A 186 -20.53 -2.63 4.44
N TYR A 187 -19.35 -3.18 4.28
CA TYR A 187 -19.00 -3.96 3.11
C TYR A 187 -18.06 -5.11 3.44
N ARG A 188 -18.14 -6.14 2.60
CA ARG A 188 -17.16 -7.20 2.49
C ARG A 188 -17.04 -7.61 1.03
N ASP A 189 -15.84 -7.46 0.46
CA ASP A 189 -15.53 -7.82 -0.92
C ASP A 189 -14.35 -8.79 -0.95
N ARG A 190 -14.65 -10.07 -1.22
CA ARG A 190 -13.63 -11.10 -1.44
C ARG A 190 -13.40 -11.24 -2.93
N ARG A 191 -12.18 -11.00 -3.36
CA ARG A 191 -11.72 -11.25 -4.73
C ARG A 191 -10.94 -12.55 -4.76
N GLY A 192 -11.35 -13.48 -5.61
CA GLY A 192 -10.69 -14.77 -5.79
C GLY A 192 -9.32 -14.61 -6.45
N GLY A 193 -8.40 -15.51 -6.12
CA GLY A 193 -7.10 -15.58 -6.75
C GLY A 193 -7.17 -16.09 -8.18
N TYR A 194 -6.10 -15.86 -8.94
CA TYR A 194 -5.97 -16.26 -10.35
C TYR A 194 -4.52 -16.47 -10.80
N ILE A 195 -3.57 -16.35 -9.87
CA ILE A 195 -2.14 -16.61 -10.13
C ILE A 195 -1.78 -17.91 -9.43
N ASP A 196 -1.18 -18.83 -10.17
CA ASP A 196 -0.76 -20.12 -9.67
C ASP A 196 0.70 -20.07 -9.20
N GLN A 197 0.94 -20.58 -8.01
CA GLN A 197 2.28 -20.86 -7.54
C GLN A 197 2.66 -22.27 -8.00
N VAL A 198 3.67 -22.34 -8.88
CA VAL A 198 4.07 -23.59 -9.54
C VAL A 198 5.32 -24.18 -8.94
N ALA A 199 5.48 -25.50 -9.13
CA ALA A 199 6.63 -26.24 -8.63
C ALA A 199 7.96 -25.72 -9.18
N GLY A 200 8.97 -25.66 -8.33
CA GLY A 200 10.33 -25.31 -8.69
C GLY A 200 11.28 -25.61 -7.54
N SER A 201 12.56 -25.56 -7.82
CA SER A 201 13.55 -25.66 -6.76
C SER A 201 14.80 -24.90 -7.14
N LEU A 202 15.44 -24.28 -6.16
CA LEU A 202 16.71 -23.61 -6.34
C LEU A 202 17.66 -23.89 -5.17
N ASP A 203 18.95 -23.75 -5.42
CA ASP A 203 19.98 -23.79 -4.40
C ASP A 203 20.91 -22.58 -4.54
N VAL A 204 21.90 -22.48 -3.68
CA VAL A 204 22.80 -21.33 -3.63
C VAL A 204 23.59 -21.09 -4.92
N THR A 205 23.70 -22.08 -5.81
CA THR A 205 24.41 -21.95 -7.08
C THR A 205 23.72 -21.05 -8.08
N GLU A 206 22.41 -20.83 -7.91
CA GLU A 206 21.62 -19.85 -8.67
C GLU A 206 21.99 -18.41 -8.32
N GLY A 207 22.73 -18.22 -7.23
CA GLY A 207 23.10 -16.89 -6.76
C GLY A 207 24.16 -16.20 -7.61
N ALA A 208 24.16 -14.87 -7.57
CA ALA A 208 25.08 -14.02 -8.30
C ALA A 208 26.57 -14.31 -7.98
N ARG A 209 26.84 -14.92 -6.83
CA ARG A 209 28.21 -15.21 -6.38
C ARG A 209 28.88 -16.33 -7.18
N PHE A 210 28.14 -17.37 -7.54
CA PHE A 210 28.66 -18.59 -8.15
C PHE A 210 28.48 -18.62 -9.67
N ARG A 211 27.55 -17.89 -10.20
CA ARG A 211 27.22 -17.92 -11.64
C ARG A 211 28.20 -17.11 -12.46
N SER A 212 28.56 -17.63 -13.62
CA SER A 212 29.40 -16.95 -14.59
C SER A 212 28.61 -15.88 -15.36
N VAL A 213 29.35 -14.89 -15.90
CA VAL A 213 28.73 -13.91 -16.80
C VAL A 213 28.17 -14.59 -18.03
N GLY A 214 26.96 -14.27 -18.38
CA GLY A 214 26.23 -14.84 -19.53
C GLY A 214 25.50 -16.14 -19.22
N ASP A 215 25.76 -16.80 -18.07
CA ASP A 215 24.93 -17.91 -17.64
C ASP A 215 23.49 -17.44 -17.40
N LEU A 216 22.55 -18.27 -17.76
CA LEU A 216 21.13 -18.00 -17.51
C LEU A 216 20.79 -18.27 -16.06
N ARG A 217 20.06 -17.39 -15.43
CA ARG A 217 19.40 -17.63 -14.15
C ARG A 217 18.19 -18.55 -14.33
N ALA A 218 17.61 -19.04 -13.23
CA ALA A 218 16.43 -19.90 -13.29
C ALA A 218 15.26 -19.29 -14.09
N ASN A 219 15.16 -17.97 -14.06
CA ASN A 219 14.18 -17.20 -14.83
C ASN A 219 14.65 -16.83 -16.28
N GLY A 220 15.67 -17.49 -16.81
CA GLY A 220 16.16 -17.26 -18.17
C GLY A 220 17.00 -15.98 -18.38
N VAL A 221 17.11 -15.12 -17.39
CA VAL A 221 17.84 -13.86 -17.51
C VAL A 221 19.35 -14.08 -17.37
N PRO A 222 20.18 -13.59 -18.30
CA PRO A 222 21.64 -13.72 -18.19
C PRO A 222 22.23 -12.98 -16.99
N VAL A 223 23.24 -13.59 -16.36
CA VAL A 223 24.03 -12.91 -15.32
C VAL A 223 24.88 -11.82 -15.97
N ALA A 224 24.70 -10.59 -15.53
CA ALA A 224 25.46 -9.44 -16.00
C ALA A 224 26.87 -9.41 -15.39
N GLU A 225 27.83 -8.80 -16.09
CA GLU A 225 29.21 -8.63 -15.63
C GLU A 225 29.31 -8.01 -14.23
N ALA A 226 28.47 -7.01 -13.95
CA ALA A 226 28.43 -6.33 -12.65
C ALA A 226 27.89 -7.22 -11.50
N ARG A 227 27.31 -8.37 -11.83
CA ARG A 227 26.71 -9.29 -10.87
C ARG A 227 27.45 -10.59 -10.70
N LYS A 228 28.59 -10.78 -11.39
CA LYS A 228 29.42 -11.96 -11.21
C LYS A 228 30.07 -11.96 -9.82
N GLY A 229 30.01 -13.11 -9.16
CA GLY A 229 30.62 -13.29 -7.85
C GLY A 229 32.08 -13.60 -7.89
N LYS A 230 32.75 -13.52 -6.73
CA LYS A 230 34.20 -13.85 -6.58
C LYS A 230 34.47 -15.34 -6.75
N GLN A 231 33.48 -16.18 -6.70
CA GLN A 231 33.59 -17.65 -6.81
C GLN A 231 32.89 -18.18 -8.07
N ALA A 232 32.66 -17.33 -9.07
CA ALA A 232 32.16 -17.73 -10.37
C ALA A 232 33.01 -18.86 -10.95
N GLY A 233 32.35 -19.98 -11.30
CA GLY A 233 33.02 -21.17 -11.81
C GLY A 233 33.77 -22.02 -10.76
N ALA A 234 33.52 -21.80 -9.46
CA ALA A 234 34.03 -22.66 -8.40
C ALA A 234 33.52 -24.11 -8.55
N ASP A 235 34.37 -25.08 -8.27
CA ASP A 235 33.95 -26.49 -8.19
C ASP A 235 33.26 -26.74 -6.83
N LEU A 236 31.96 -26.89 -6.84
CA LEU A 236 31.14 -27.16 -5.66
C LEU A 236 30.80 -28.62 -5.46
N SER A 237 31.47 -29.54 -6.19
CA SER A 237 31.18 -31.00 -6.09
C SER A 237 31.41 -31.58 -4.70
N GLY A 238 32.24 -30.95 -3.88
CA GLY A 238 32.47 -31.31 -2.48
C GLY A 238 31.50 -30.68 -1.47
N VAL A 239 30.54 -29.87 -1.95
CA VAL A 239 29.61 -29.13 -1.09
C VAL A 239 28.24 -29.82 -1.08
N ASN A 240 27.66 -29.99 0.09
CA ASN A 240 26.28 -30.42 0.23
C ASN A 240 25.37 -29.21 0.03
N LEU A 241 24.66 -29.18 -1.08
CA LEU A 241 23.75 -28.08 -1.45
C LEU A 241 22.31 -28.46 -1.10
N LEU A 242 21.75 -27.80 -0.09
CA LEU A 242 20.33 -27.95 0.24
C LEU A 242 19.50 -27.02 -0.67
N LYS A 243 18.31 -27.50 -1.04
CA LYS A 243 17.41 -26.80 -1.96
C LYS A 243 16.23 -26.18 -1.23
N ALA A 244 15.85 -25.00 -1.65
CA ALA A 244 14.52 -24.47 -1.45
C ALA A 244 13.59 -25.08 -2.50
N ASN A 245 12.39 -25.43 -2.10
CA ASN A 245 11.34 -25.90 -3.01
C ASN A 245 10.22 -24.85 -3.01
N ALA A 246 9.74 -24.52 -4.20
CA ALA A 246 8.62 -23.60 -4.34
C ALA A 246 7.34 -24.22 -3.74
N ILE A 247 6.53 -23.35 -3.16
CA ILE A 247 5.20 -23.67 -2.67
C ILE A 247 4.31 -23.88 -3.90
N VAL A 248 3.49 -24.94 -3.89
CA VAL A 248 2.51 -25.19 -4.96
C VAL A 248 1.12 -24.87 -4.43
N LYS A 249 0.49 -23.88 -5.03
CA LYS A 249 -0.86 -23.44 -4.64
C LYS A 249 -1.57 -22.84 -5.85
N ASP A 250 -2.73 -23.37 -6.19
CA ASP A 250 -3.57 -22.82 -7.25
C ASP A 250 -4.22 -21.53 -6.74
N ASN A 251 -4.37 -20.54 -7.62
CA ASN A 251 -5.08 -19.27 -7.35
C ASN A 251 -4.60 -18.58 -6.06
N ALA A 252 -3.29 -18.45 -5.89
CA ALA A 252 -2.67 -18.09 -4.62
C ALA A 252 -2.92 -16.64 -4.17
N ASN A 253 -3.33 -15.74 -5.08
CA ASN A 253 -3.40 -14.30 -4.84
C ASN A 253 -4.83 -13.80 -4.54
N SER A 254 -5.46 -14.33 -3.51
CA SER A 254 -6.77 -13.81 -3.08
C SER A 254 -6.64 -12.55 -2.22
N VAL A 255 -7.69 -11.71 -2.22
CA VAL A 255 -7.77 -10.55 -1.33
C VAL A 255 -9.18 -10.34 -0.82
N THR A 256 -9.30 -9.94 0.45
CA THR A 256 -10.56 -9.55 1.08
C THR A 256 -10.45 -8.14 1.61
N TYR A 257 -11.41 -7.30 1.24
CA TYR A 257 -11.65 -6.00 1.83
C TYR A 257 -12.89 -6.10 2.70
N GLU A 258 -12.80 -5.69 3.95
CA GLU A 258 -13.97 -5.56 4.80
C GLU A 258 -13.90 -4.29 5.64
N GLY A 259 -15.06 -3.72 5.92
CA GLY A 259 -15.08 -2.50 6.71
C GLY A 259 -16.47 -1.90 6.88
N PHE A 260 -16.49 -0.79 7.60
CA PHE A 260 -17.69 0.01 7.77
C PHE A 260 -17.35 1.49 7.95
N ARG A 261 -18.36 2.33 7.65
CA ARG A 261 -18.33 3.76 7.93
C ARG A 261 -19.63 4.19 8.57
N ALA A 262 -19.53 4.91 9.69
CA ALA A 262 -20.67 5.54 10.36
C ALA A 262 -20.46 7.05 10.38
N SER A 263 -21.39 7.80 9.81
CA SER A 263 -21.33 9.26 9.74
C SER A 263 -22.58 9.88 10.35
N LEU A 264 -22.42 10.90 11.19
CA LEU A 264 -23.50 11.65 11.81
C LEU A 264 -23.39 13.12 11.41
N LYS A 265 -24.40 13.62 10.71
CA LYS A 265 -24.55 15.03 10.38
C LYS A 265 -25.57 15.68 11.29
N HIS A 266 -25.23 16.83 11.85
CA HIS A 266 -26.10 17.63 12.69
C HIS A 266 -26.06 19.10 12.25
N GLU A 267 -27.21 19.69 11.93
CA GLU A 267 -27.40 21.11 11.72
C GLU A 267 -27.58 21.79 13.07
N ILE A 268 -26.53 22.46 13.56
CA ILE A 268 -26.51 23.13 14.86
C ILE A 268 -27.50 24.32 14.86
N ASN A 269 -27.52 25.03 13.74
CA ASN A 269 -28.46 26.11 13.42
C ASN A 269 -28.36 26.41 11.90
N ASP A 270 -29.11 27.44 11.45
CA ASP A 270 -29.18 27.82 10.02
C ASP A 270 -27.82 28.13 9.36
N ASN A 271 -26.78 28.41 10.15
CA ASN A 271 -25.48 28.84 9.67
C ASN A 271 -24.36 27.82 9.96
N TRP A 272 -24.59 26.81 10.78
CA TRP A 272 -23.54 25.90 11.23
C TRP A 272 -23.99 24.44 11.19
N SER A 273 -23.15 23.59 10.64
CA SER A 273 -23.31 22.14 10.65
C SER A 273 -22.05 21.46 11.18
N ALA A 274 -22.26 20.26 11.73
CA ALA A 274 -21.22 19.35 12.18
C ALA A 274 -21.39 18.00 11.49
N LEU A 275 -20.28 17.41 11.05
CA LEU A 275 -20.20 16.04 10.56
C LEU A 275 -19.13 15.30 11.35
N VAL A 276 -19.54 14.22 12.03
CA VAL A 276 -18.62 13.28 12.68
C VAL A 276 -18.65 12.00 11.88
N SER A 277 -17.50 11.44 11.55
CA SER A 277 -17.39 10.17 10.85
C SER A 277 -16.36 9.27 11.50
N TYR A 278 -16.66 7.97 11.52
CA TYR A 278 -15.74 6.91 11.89
C TYR A 278 -15.73 5.87 10.77
N THR A 279 -14.55 5.55 10.30
CA THR A 279 -14.29 4.55 9.26
C THR A 279 -13.30 3.54 9.79
N SER A 280 -13.61 2.25 9.63
CA SER A 280 -12.72 1.13 9.94
C SER A 280 -12.66 0.23 8.72
N GLN A 281 -11.48 -0.20 8.32
CA GLN A 281 -11.25 -1.10 7.19
C GLN A 281 -10.12 -2.05 7.48
N SER A 282 -10.29 -3.29 7.01
CA SER A 282 -9.26 -4.33 6.96
C SER A 282 -9.07 -4.82 5.53
N ILE A 283 -7.82 -5.05 5.15
CA ILE A 283 -7.43 -5.73 3.91
C ILE A 283 -6.61 -6.95 4.31
N GLU A 284 -7.07 -8.14 3.91
CA GLU A 284 -6.34 -9.40 4.06
C GLU A 284 -5.98 -9.90 2.65
N GLY A 285 -4.69 -9.97 2.33
CA GLY A 285 -4.17 -10.35 1.02
C GLY A 285 -3.19 -11.52 1.10
N ASP A 286 -3.42 -12.54 0.27
CA ASP A 286 -2.52 -13.66 0.09
C ASP A 286 -1.74 -13.53 -1.23
N GLY A 287 -0.53 -14.10 -1.25
CA GLY A 287 0.29 -14.22 -2.46
C GLY A 287 0.72 -12.89 -3.05
N VAL A 288 1.09 -12.91 -4.30
CA VAL A 288 1.52 -11.74 -5.05
C VAL A 288 0.70 -11.56 -6.33
N PHE A 289 0.53 -10.30 -6.77
CA PHE A 289 -0.23 -9.93 -7.98
C PHE A 289 0.71 -9.73 -9.19
N MET A 290 1.74 -10.59 -9.27
CA MET A 290 2.73 -10.63 -10.34
C MET A 290 2.88 -12.05 -10.83
N ALA A 291 3.11 -12.22 -12.13
CA ALA A 291 3.41 -13.48 -12.77
C ALA A 291 4.77 -13.43 -13.48
N ASP A 292 5.42 -14.58 -13.62
CA ASP A 292 6.63 -14.73 -14.42
C ASP A 292 6.26 -15.32 -15.79
N PRO A 293 6.27 -14.52 -16.87
CA PRO A 293 5.85 -14.98 -18.19
C PRO A 293 6.77 -16.06 -18.79
N GLU A 294 7.92 -16.35 -18.17
CA GLU A 294 8.81 -17.43 -18.60
C GLU A 294 8.41 -18.79 -18.02
N LEU A 295 7.59 -18.80 -16.96
CA LEU A 295 7.06 -20.04 -16.37
C LEU A 295 5.78 -20.49 -17.10
N GLY A 296 4.88 -19.56 -17.33
CA GLY A 296 3.59 -19.78 -17.93
C GLY A 296 2.69 -18.56 -17.88
N ASP A 297 1.44 -18.72 -18.30
CA ASP A 297 0.44 -17.66 -18.18
C ASP A 297 -0.09 -17.64 -16.75
N LEU A 298 0.06 -16.49 -16.08
CA LEU A 298 -0.34 -16.29 -14.67
C LEU A 298 0.32 -17.27 -13.67
N GLU A 299 1.55 -17.69 -13.94
CA GLU A 299 2.32 -18.56 -13.06
C GLU A 299 3.48 -17.82 -12.39
N ILE A 300 3.83 -18.23 -11.16
CA ILE A 300 4.98 -17.72 -10.41
C ILE A 300 5.58 -18.81 -9.51
N GLN A 301 6.87 -18.68 -9.15
CA GLN A 301 7.51 -19.49 -8.12
C GLN A 301 7.75 -18.66 -6.87
N ARG A 302 7.19 -19.10 -5.74
CA ARG A 302 7.41 -18.50 -4.43
C ARG A 302 7.85 -19.61 -3.45
N TYR A 303 8.82 -19.30 -2.62
CA TYR A 303 9.49 -20.24 -1.72
C TYR A 303 9.12 -20.03 -0.26
N GLU A 304 8.51 -18.90 0.04
CA GLU A 304 7.94 -18.51 1.32
C GLU A 304 6.52 -17.96 1.11
N ASP A 305 5.68 -18.01 2.11
CA ASP A 305 4.33 -17.47 2.03
C ASP A 305 4.34 -15.95 2.00
N ASP A 306 3.74 -15.38 0.95
CA ASP A 306 3.44 -13.97 0.87
C ASP A 306 2.05 -13.72 1.47
N HIS A 307 1.98 -12.79 2.42
CA HIS A 307 0.76 -12.43 3.10
C HIS A 307 0.81 -10.97 3.56
N MET A 308 -0.34 -10.32 3.59
CA MET A 308 -0.48 -8.95 4.07
C MET A 308 -1.82 -8.74 4.74
N ASP A 309 -1.75 -8.18 5.95
CA ASP A 309 -2.88 -7.56 6.65
C ASP A 309 -2.63 -6.06 6.75
N ASP A 310 -3.62 -5.24 6.39
CA ASP A 310 -3.55 -3.77 6.47
C ASP A 310 -4.86 -3.23 7.05
N ASP A 311 -4.80 -2.82 8.30
CA ASP A 311 -5.94 -2.33 9.06
C ASP A 311 -5.82 -0.83 9.27
N PHE A 312 -6.91 -0.08 9.13
CA PHE A 312 -6.94 1.29 9.56
C PHE A 312 -8.27 1.70 10.18
N ASP A 313 -8.17 2.61 11.14
CA ASP A 313 -9.25 3.33 11.76
C ASP A 313 -9.09 4.83 11.54
N ASN A 314 -10.14 5.51 11.11
CA ASN A 314 -10.14 6.96 10.96
C ASN A 314 -11.36 7.58 11.65
N MET A 315 -11.12 8.48 12.58
CA MET A 315 -12.15 9.30 13.22
C MET A 315 -11.99 10.75 12.79
N SER A 316 -13.07 11.38 12.32
CA SER A 316 -13.02 12.74 11.83
C SER A 316 -14.16 13.60 12.32
N LEU A 317 -13.90 14.91 12.42
CA LEU A 317 -14.86 15.98 12.70
C LEU A 317 -14.71 17.10 11.69
N THR A 318 -15.77 17.40 10.97
CA THR A 318 -15.86 18.61 10.14
C THR A 318 -16.93 19.53 10.70
N LEU A 319 -16.55 20.80 10.95
CA LEU A 319 -17.49 21.88 11.28
C LEU A 319 -17.47 22.88 10.14
N GLU A 320 -18.63 23.14 9.59
CA GLU A 320 -18.81 24.11 8.51
C GLU A 320 -19.79 25.19 8.94
N GLY A 321 -19.48 26.44 8.63
CA GLY A 321 -20.38 27.52 8.99
C GLY A 321 -20.02 28.88 8.44
N MET A 322 -20.84 29.87 8.77
CA MET A 322 -20.71 31.25 8.31
C MET A 322 -20.51 32.20 9.49
N ILE A 323 -19.55 33.09 9.37
CA ILE A 323 -19.34 34.26 10.26
C ILE A 323 -19.53 35.53 9.41
N GLY A 324 -20.74 36.09 9.43
CA GLY A 324 -21.13 37.09 8.45
C GLY A 324 -21.13 36.48 7.06
N ASP A 325 -20.35 37.06 6.15
CA ASP A 325 -20.19 36.52 4.77
C ASP A 325 -18.97 35.63 4.62
N LEU A 326 -18.25 35.32 5.71
CA LEU A 326 -17.05 34.51 5.70
C LEU A 326 -17.44 33.05 6.00
N GLU A 327 -17.18 32.14 5.05
CA GLU A 327 -17.28 30.72 5.27
C GLU A 327 -16.09 30.23 6.12
N VAL A 328 -16.37 29.41 7.11
CA VAL A 328 -15.38 28.84 8.01
C VAL A 328 -15.55 27.32 8.01
N VAL A 329 -14.45 26.61 7.76
CA VAL A 329 -14.39 25.15 7.83
C VAL A 329 -13.30 24.76 8.82
N TYR A 330 -13.65 23.94 9.79
CA TYR A 330 -12.70 23.20 10.61
C TYR A 330 -12.77 21.72 10.23
N ALA A 331 -11.62 21.10 10.01
CA ALA A 331 -11.47 19.67 9.78
C ALA A 331 -10.40 19.10 10.71
N GLY A 332 -10.78 18.16 11.55
CA GLY A 332 -9.86 17.44 12.44
C GLY A 332 -10.00 15.95 12.26
N ALA A 333 -8.89 15.20 12.31
CA ALA A 333 -8.90 13.76 12.22
C ALA A 333 -7.81 13.10 13.05
N TYR A 334 -8.09 11.87 13.45
CA TYR A 334 -7.14 10.89 13.97
C TYR A 334 -7.23 9.63 13.13
N THR A 335 -6.10 9.15 12.67
CA THR A 335 -5.96 7.91 11.89
C THR A 335 -4.95 7.02 12.58
N ASP A 336 -5.32 5.77 12.81
CA ASP A 336 -4.46 4.68 13.26
C ASP A 336 -4.41 3.62 12.15
N ARG A 337 -3.21 3.18 11.78
CA ARG A 337 -2.99 2.13 10.78
C ARG A 337 -1.95 1.16 11.27
N GLU A 338 -2.24 -0.12 11.11
CA GLU A 338 -1.30 -1.22 11.34
C GLU A 338 -1.24 -2.08 10.08
N SER A 339 -0.02 -2.44 9.65
CA SER A 339 0.20 -3.32 8.52
C SER A 339 1.21 -4.39 8.90
N ASP A 340 0.77 -5.65 8.81
CA ASP A 340 1.60 -6.84 8.99
C ASP A 340 1.83 -7.53 7.65
N GLN A 341 3.10 -7.91 7.38
CA GLN A 341 3.46 -8.52 6.12
C GLN A 341 4.46 -9.65 6.29
N SER A 342 4.25 -10.71 5.50
CA SER A 342 5.25 -11.71 5.17
C SER A 342 5.53 -11.63 3.67
N VAL A 343 6.79 -11.51 3.29
CA VAL A 343 7.20 -11.36 1.89
C VAL A 343 8.31 -12.35 1.58
N ASP A 344 8.12 -13.20 0.59
CA ASP A 344 9.19 -14.01 0.04
C ASP A 344 10.27 -13.12 -0.58
N TYR A 345 11.46 -13.17 -0.02
CA TYR A 345 12.63 -12.39 -0.46
C TYR A 345 13.72 -13.25 -1.10
N THR A 346 13.38 -14.46 -1.47
CA THR A 346 14.30 -15.45 -2.05
C THR A 346 14.99 -14.95 -3.33
N ASP A 347 14.32 -14.07 -4.09
CA ASP A 347 14.89 -13.43 -5.27
C ASP A 347 16.13 -12.58 -4.98
N TYR A 348 16.37 -12.22 -3.72
CA TYR A 348 17.65 -11.59 -3.33
C TYR A 348 18.84 -12.46 -3.64
N LEU A 349 18.68 -13.78 -3.73
CA LEU A 349 19.71 -14.73 -4.17
C LEU A 349 20.32 -14.32 -5.53
N PHE A 350 19.52 -13.85 -6.46
CA PHE A 350 19.95 -13.51 -7.82
C PHE A 350 20.77 -12.21 -7.90
N VAL A 351 20.69 -11.37 -6.88
CA VAL A 351 21.39 -10.06 -6.85
C VAL A 351 22.39 -9.93 -5.70
N GLY A 352 22.16 -10.65 -4.61
CA GLY A 352 22.95 -10.56 -3.38
C GLY A 352 24.22 -11.41 -3.43
N GLN A 353 25.39 -10.80 -3.70
CA GLN A 353 26.69 -11.50 -3.71
C GLN A 353 27.10 -12.04 -2.34
N TYR A 354 26.50 -11.54 -1.26
CA TYR A 354 26.88 -11.87 0.11
C TYR A 354 25.99 -12.95 0.74
N LEU A 355 24.89 -13.34 0.08
CA LEU A 355 23.97 -14.36 0.61
C LEU A 355 24.68 -15.65 1.06
N PRO A 356 25.64 -16.22 0.30
CA PRO A 356 26.34 -17.43 0.72
C PRO A 356 27.09 -17.31 2.05
N TYR A 357 27.46 -16.11 2.47
CA TYR A 357 28.08 -15.92 3.80
C TYR A 357 27.12 -16.20 4.94
N TYR A 358 25.84 -16.13 4.70
CA TYR A 358 24.80 -16.33 5.72
C TYR A 358 24.31 -17.77 5.77
N ILE A 359 24.39 -18.50 4.66
CA ILE A 359 23.78 -19.83 4.52
C ILE A 359 24.79 -20.94 4.21
N CYS A 360 26.06 -20.64 3.92
CA CYS A 360 27.08 -21.65 3.61
C CYS A 360 28.20 -21.68 4.65
N ASP A 361 28.86 -22.82 4.78
CA ASP A 361 30.07 -22.96 5.58
C ASP A 361 31.21 -22.08 5.08
N GLY A 362 32.12 -21.70 5.97
CA GLY A 362 33.23 -20.80 5.69
C GLY A 362 34.16 -21.29 4.58
N SER A 363 34.33 -22.59 4.43
CA SER A 363 35.11 -23.17 3.35
C SER A 363 34.54 -22.91 1.95
N VAL A 364 33.23 -22.69 1.87
CA VAL A 364 32.53 -22.38 0.61
C VAL A 364 32.62 -20.88 0.28
N THR A 365 32.62 -20.04 1.29
CA THR A 365 32.39 -18.61 1.14
C THR A 365 33.62 -17.76 1.06
N TYR A 366 34.78 -18.24 1.57
CA TYR A 366 36.03 -17.47 1.57
C TYR A 366 36.84 -17.64 0.28
N PRO A 367 37.36 -16.55 -0.29
CA PRO A 367 38.23 -16.62 -1.45
C PRO A 367 39.50 -17.44 -1.16
N GLY A 368 39.85 -18.37 -2.02
CA GLY A 368 41.07 -19.14 -1.95
C GLY A 368 40.92 -20.62 -1.64
N SER A 369 39.75 -21.09 -1.34
CA SER A 369 39.48 -22.53 -1.29
C SER A 369 39.42 -23.09 -2.71
N SER A 370 40.40 -23.90 -3.07
CA SER A 370 40.44 -24.58 -4.37
C SER A 370 39.49 -25.80 -4.43
N ALA A 371 39.05 -26.24 -3.29
CA ALA A 371 38.11 -27.34 -3.13
C ALA A 371 37.16 -27.03 -1.96
N PRO A 372 36.09 -26.24 -2.17
CA PRO A 372 35.11 -25.96 -1.18
C PRO A 372 34.45 -27.27 -0.66
N SER A 373 34.23 -27.35 0.62
CA SER A 373 33.57 -28.48 1.26
C SER A 373 32.68 -27.98 2.39
N GLY A 374 31.68 -28.80 2.78
CA GLY A 374 30.74 -28.44 3.83
C GLY A 374 29.31 -28.35 3.29
N THR A 375 28.48 -27.50 3.88
CA THR A 375 27.07 -27.38 3.55
C THR A 375 26.70 -25.95 3.22
N CYS A 376 25.84 -25.79 2.23
CA CYS A 376 25.04 -24.59 2.04
C CYS A 376 23.57 -24.92 2.34
N GLN A 377 22.95 -24.12 3.19
CA GLN A 377 21.53 -24.24 3.49
C GLN A 377 20.68 -23.79 2.31
N ALA A 378 19.40 -24.12 2.33
CA ALA A 378 18.43 -23.65 1.35
C ALA A 378 18.38 -22.10 1.35
N PRO A 379 18.34 -21.46 0.17
CA PRO A 379 18.47 -20.03 0.05
C PRO A 379 17.18 -19.23 0.21
N ASN A 380 16.07 -19.91 0.51
CA ASN A 380 14.81 -19.24 0.75
C ASN A 380 14.92 -18.23 1.90
N GLN A 381 14.33 -17.07 1.70
CA GLN A 381 14.37 -15.96 2.63
C GLN A 381 13.01 -15.31 2.73
N VAL A 382 12.59 -15.02 3.95
CA VAL A 382 11.38 -14.26 4.25
C VAL A 382 11.72 -12.92 4.90
N VAL A 383 10.93 -11.91 4.58
CA VAL A 383 10.90 -10.64 5.32
C VAL A 383 9.57 -10.56 6.04
N LEU A 384 9.63 -10.44 7.37
CA LEU A 384 8.48 -10.13 8.20
C LEU A 384 8.53 -8.65 8.56
N SER A 385 7.43 -7.95 8.38
CA SER A 385 7.34 -6.52 8.65
C SER A 385 6.06 -6.20 9.40
N ASN A 386 6.20 -5.41 10.47
CA ASN A 386 5.08 -4.75 11.13
C ASN A 386 5.32 -3.24 11.08
N THR A 387 4.34 -2.50 10.60
CA THR A 387 4.37 -1.04 10.55
C THR A 387 3.11 -0.48 11.19
N LYS A 388 3.29 0.40 12.18
CA LYS A 388 2.21 1.17 12.80
C LYS A 388 2.38 2.64 12.50
N ALA A 389 1.28 3.32 12.15
CA ALA A 389 1.31 4.75 11.88
C ALA A 389 0.08 5.43 12.50
N GLU A 390 0.32 6.33 13.45
CA GLU A 390 -0.71 7.17 14.04
C GLU A 390 -0.57 8.60 13.48
N THR A 391 -1.67 9.16 13.00
CA THR A 391 -1.68 10.52 12.43
C THR A 391 -2.81 11.34 13.04
N THR A 392 -2.47 12.51 13.56
CA THR A 392 -3.44 13.53 13.97
C THR A 392 -3.31 14.74 13.06
N SER A 393 -4.43 15.27 12.58
CA SER A 393 -4.44 16.46 11.72
C SER A 393 -5.52 17.45 12.11
N HIS A 394 -5.24 18.74 11.93
CA HIS A 394 -6.18 19.83 12.13
C HIS A 394 -6.02 20.86 11.03
N GLU A 395 -7.12 21.30 10.43
CA GLU A 395 -7.21 22.38 9.47
C GLU A 395 -8.30 23.36 9.91
N VAL A 396 -8.01 24.65 9.86
CA VAL A 396 -9.01 25.71 9.92
C VAL A 396 -8.88 26.54 8.66
N ARG A 397 -9.95 26.66 7.90
CA ARG A 397 -9.99 27.33 6.60
C ARG A 397 -11.08 28.41 6.58
N PHE A 398 -10.78 29.50 5.90
CA PHE A 398 -11.66 30.64 5.70
C PHE A 398 -11.77 30.94 4.20
N ASN A 399 -12.98 31.04 3.68
CA ASN A 399 -13.28 31.41 2.31
C ASN A 399 -14.06 32.72 2.29
N THR A 400 -13.54 33.71 1.60
CA THR A 400 -14.28 34.96 1.39
C THR A 400 -15.27 34.82 0.25
N PRO A 401 -16.42 35.53 0.29
CA PRO A 401 -17.30 35.58 -0.87
C PRO A 401 -16.57 36.22 -2.07
N VAL A 402 -17.09 35.96 -3.26
CA VAL A 402 -16.60 36.63 -4.47
C VAL A 402 -17.01 38.09 -4.41
N SER A 403 -16.03 38.99 -4.41
CA SER A 403 -16.25 40.45 -4.43
C SER A 403 -16.82 40.91 -5.79
N ASP A 404 -17.33 42.14 -5.85
CA ASP A 404 -17.84 42.75 -7.09
C ASP A 404 -16.81 42.79 -8.23
N ASN A 405 -15.54 42.75 -7.90
CA ASN A 405 -14.42 42.67 -8.86
C ASN A 405 -14.04 41.24 -9.26
N GLY A 406 -14.81 40.25 -8.86
CA GLY A 406 -14.55 38.83 -9.14
C GLY A 406 -13.41 38.21 -8.32
N VAL A 407 -12.97 38.84 -7.23
CA VAL A 407 -11.88 38.32 -6.38
C VAL A 407 -12.46 37.63 -5.15
N SER A 408 -11.98 36.43 -4.89
CA SER A 408 -12.18 35.70 -3.63
C SER A 408 -10.84 35.22 -3.08
N ALA A 409 -10.76 34.95 -1.79
CA ALA A 409 -9.58 34.46 -1.12
C ALA A 409 -9.91 33.23 -0.25
N THR A 410 -9.01 32.26 -0.26
CA THR A 410 -8.99 31.14 0.69
C THR A 410 -7.70 31.26 1.50
N PHE A 411 -7.81 31.18 2.82
CA PHE A 411 -6.65 31.15 3.71
C PHE A 411 -6.95 30.26 4.92
N GLY A 412 -5.92 29.73 5.55
CA GLY A 412 -6.12 28.83 6.67
C GLY A 412 -4.84 28.44 7.38
N PHE A 413 -5.00 27.59 8.37
CA PHE A 413 -3.93 27.00 9.15
C PHE A 413 -4.10 25.50 9.14
N PHE A 414 -3.01 24.78 8.93
CA PHE A 414 -2.96 23.31 8.95
C PHE A 414 -1.81 22.86 9.85
N THR A 415 -2.06 21.82 10.63
CA THR A 415 -1.05 21.08 11.38
C THR A 415 -1.32 19.59 11.29
N SER A 416 -0.26 18.81 11.19
CA SER A 416 -0.34 17.35 11.24
C SER A 416 0.88 16.80 11.98
N GLU A 417 0.63 15.79 12.78
CA GLU A 417 1.66 15.02 13.48
C GLU A 417 1.46 13.55 13.13
N THR A 418 2.56 12.89 12.73
CA THR A 418 2.55 11.47 12.40
C THR A 418 3.65 10.77 13.19
N GLU A 419 3.28 9.73 13.92
CA GLU A 419 4.21 8.81 14.59
C GLU A 419 4.22 7.49 13.81
N ILE A 420 5.42 6.98 13.50
CA ILE A 420 5.59 5.73 12.76
C ILE A 420 6.54 4.83 13.55
N ALA A 421 6.09 3.61 13.80
CA ALA A 421 6.91 2.53 14.32
C ALA A 421 7.00 1.43 13.26
N GLU A 422 8.22 1.06 12.88
CA GLU A 422 8.46 0.01 11.89
C GLU A 422 9.42 -1.02 12.44
N LEU A 423 9.06 -2.30 12.28
CA LEU A 423 9.87 -3.43 12.71
C LEU A 423 9.97 -4.43 11.55
N ASN A 424 11.20 -4.63 11.04
CA ASN A 424 11.46 -5.52 9.93
C ASN A 424 12.44 -6.61 10.32
N PHE A 425 12.13 -7.84 9.90
CA PHE A 425 12.98 -9.00 10.13
C PHE A 425 13.29 -9.70 8.82
N PHE A 426 14.57 -9.87 8.53
CA PHE A 426 15.05 -10.69 7.42
C PHE A 426 15.49 -12.03 7.96
N ASN A 427 14.86 -13.10 7.50
CA ASN A 427 15.10 -14.44 8.01
C ASN A 427 15.37 -15.45 6.89
N TYR A 428 16.24 -16.42 7.17
CA TYR A 428 16.51 -17.58 6.32
C TYR A 428 15.86 -18.79 6.99
N GLU A 429 14.64 -19.12 6.65
CA GLU A 429 13.81 -20.06 7.39
C GLU A 429 14.36 -21.49 7.36
N GLY A 430 14.88 -21.92 6.23
CA GLY A 430 15.56 -23.21 6.07
C GLY A 430 16.92 -23.33 6.77
N SER A 431 17.44 -22.22 7.30
CA SER A 431 18.72 -22.22 8.00
C SER A 431 18.58 -22.79 9.41
N GLN A 432 19.48 -23.71 9.78
CA GLN A 432 19.65 -24.11 11.20
C GLN A 432 19.99 -22.91 12.11
N TYR A 433 20.29 -21.80 11.53
CA TYR A 433 20.63 -20.51 12.16
C TYR A 433 19.49 -19.53 12.08
N ASN A 434 18.29 -20.04 11.87
CA ASN A 434 17.07 -19.26 11.89
C ASN A 434 17.12 -18.21 13.00
N LEU A 435 17.01 -16.96 12.62
CA LEU A 435 17.02 -15.82 13.54
C LEU A 435 15.74 -15.86 14.36
N ASN A 436 15.78 -16.65 15.41
CA ASN A 436 14.70 -16.63 16.38
C ASN A 436 14.78 -15.33 17.18
N PHE A 437 13.90 -14.39 16.87
CA PHE A 437 13.80 -13.08 17.50
C PHE A 437 13.54 -13.12 19.01
N SER A 438 13.26 -14.28 19.58
CA SER A 438 13.18 -14.46 21.03
C SER A 438 14.52 -14.35 21.77
N GLY A 439 15.57 -13.85 21.11
CA GLY A 439 16.80 -13.43 21.77
C GLY A 439 17.92 -14.44 21.80
N VAL A 440 17.98 -15.38 20.89
CA VAL A 440 19.16 -16.22 20.71
C VAL A 440 20.24 -15.39 20.02
N ALA A 441 21.02 -14.73 20.83
CA ALA A 441 22.23 -14.10 20.37
C ALA A 441 23.11 -15.12 19.64
N ASN A 442 23.68 -14.74 18.51
CA ASN A 442 24.71 -15.47 17.77
C ASN A 442 24.29 -16.61 16.86
N ALA A 443 23.03 -16.77 16.56
CA ALA A 443 22.58 -17.88 15.73
C ALA A 443 22.43 -17.55 14.24
N TRP A 444 22.86 -16.42 13.79
CA TRP A 444 22.83 -16.06 12.38
C TRP A 444 24.20 -16.30 11.74
N ALA A 445 24.23 -16.80 10.55
CA ALA A 445 25.42 -17.07 9.76
C ALA A 445 26.53 -17.88 10.49
N PRO A 446 26.50 -19.17 10.40
CA PRO A 446 27.45 -20.09 11.08
C PRO A 446 28.91 -19.86 10.71
N ASN A 447 29.14 -19.39 9.53
CA ASN A 447 30.44 -19.17 8.95
C ASN A 447 30.89 -17.71 8.98
N TYR A 448 30.06 -16.83 9.53
CA TYR A 448 30.50 -15.47 9.80
C TYR A 448 31.52 -15.54 10.94
N PRO A 449 32.79 -15.24 10.70
CA PRO A 449 33.84 -15.48 11.69
C PRO A 449 33.75 -14.57 12.91
N HIS A 450 32.81 -13.64 12.90
CA HIS A 450 32.62 -12.66 13.94
C HIS A 450 31.36 -12.98 14.74
N THR A 451 31.51 -13.02 16.04
CA THR A 451 30.39 -13.02 16.96
C THR A 451 29.66 -11.67 16.87
N ASN A 452 28.42 -11.61 17.30
CA ASN A 452 27.73 -10.34 17.43
C ASN A 452 28.54 -9.29 18.18
N ALA A 453 29.21 -9.69 19.26
CA ALA A 453 30.07 -8.80 20.03
C ALA A 453 31.19 -8.18 19.19
N GLN A 454 31.75 -8.92 18.26
CA GLN A 454 32.81 -8.42 17.37
C GLN A 454 32.26 -7.47 16.29
N VAL A 455 31.09 -7.77 15.74
CA VAL A 455 30.46 -6.95 14.70
C VAL A 455 29.86 -5.68 15.30
N THR A 456 29.29 -5.76 16.49
CA THR A 456 28.53 -4.68 17.14
C THR A 456 29.34 -3.89 18.17
N GLY A 457 30.64 -4.14 18.30
CA GLY A 457 31.48 -3.46 19.30
C GLY A 457 31.18 -3.88 20.73
N GLY A 458 30.71 -5.10 20.94
CA GLY A 458 30.40 -5.64 22.26
C GLY A 458 28.92 -5.70 22.60
N ASN A 459 28.06 -5.27 21.72
CA ASN A 459 26.63 -5.38 21.89
C ASN A 459 26.18 -6.85 21.72
N SER A 460 25.43 -7.37 22.65
CA SER A 460 24.94 -8.75 22.67
C SER A 460 23.59 -8.94 21.97
N GLY A 461 23.19 -8.01 21.12
CA GLY A 461 21.94 -8.09 20.38
C GLY A 461 21.91 -9.25 19.37
N PRO A 462 20.74 -9.71 18.93
CA PRO A 462 20.62 -10.77 17.95
C PRO A 462 21.10 -10.25 16.59
N GLY A 463 22.16 -10.80 16.09
CA GLY A 463 22.65 -10.64 14.75
C GLY A 463 22.98 -9.24 14.25
N TYR A 464 23.35 -9.22 13.02
CA TYR A 464 23.81 -8.03 12.30
C TYR A 464 22.74 -6.93 12.23
N TYR A 465 21.49 -7.33 12.13
CA TYR A 465 20.37 -6.39 11.92
C TYR A 465 19.92 -5.69 13.19
N SER A 466 20.03 -6.34 14.33
CA SER A 466 19.71 -5.69 15.60
C SER A 466 20.77 -4.68 16.06
N ALA A 467 21.97 -4.77 15.50
CA ALA A 467 23.05 -3.81 15.78
C ALA A 467 22.79 -2.45 15.14
N ALA A 468 22.01 -2.41 14.10
CA ALA A 468 21.63 -1.16 13.45
C ALA A 468 20.59 -0.35 14.24
N GLY A 469 20.00 -0.96 15.28
CA GLY A 469 18.93 -0.36 16.04
C GLY A 469 17.61 -0.33 15.26
N PRO A 470 16.53 0.13 15.85
CA PRO A 470 15.36 0.50 15.09
C PRO A 470 15.76 1.62 14.12
N PHE A 471 15.50 1.41 12.85
CA PHE A 471 15.66 2.44 11.82
C PHE A 471 14.52 3.42 11.90
#